data_78a025b5790891ddb622877869dcd6dc
#
_entry.id   78a025b5790891ddb622877869dcd6dc
#
_cell.length_a   1.000
_cell.length_b   1.000
_cell.length_c   1.000
_cell.angle_alpha   90.00
_cell.angle_beta   90.00
_cell.angle_gamma   90.00
#
_symmetry.space_group_name_H-M   'P 1'
#
loop_
_entity.id
_entity.type
_entity.pdbx_description
1 polymer ?
#
loop_
_entity_poly.entity_id
_entity_poly.type
_entity_poly.pdbx_seq_one_letter_code
_entity_poly.pdbx_strand_id
1 'polypeptide(L)'
;MHGLGLGGYDPDSQQEAAVAFSITVEESEQLIPAHHHRKGQLILALKGAITCEVEHARWMVPPHHAMWLPGQVPHSNRATANAQLCFLFIEPWAVVMPEHCCTLKVSALVRELILTLATRTPAQRCQPATRRLVAVLFDELPAQPQMHLQLPVSAHPKIRQMVDSMESNPADRQTLTQWAQVFAMSERNLARLVVRETGLSFRRWRHQMQLILALRLLIDGHPVQHIAQALGYDSTTAFITMFKKGLGQTPGRYLAALGEA
;
A
#
# COMPACT_ATOMS: atom_id res chain seq x y z
N MET A 1 -21.23 15.57 0.47
CA MET A 1 -21.36 14.10 0.36
C MET A 1 -19.98 13.54 0.16
N HIS A 2 -19.32 12.96 0.98
CA HIS A 2 -19.53 12.67 2.36
C HIS A 2 -18.86 11.36 2.65
N GLY A 3 -17.65 11.40 2.84
CA GLY A 3 -16.86 10.29 3.19
C GLY A 3 -16.18 9.71 1.97
N LEU A 4 -15.09 9.01 2.15
CA LEU A 4 -14.45 8.17 1.12
C LEU A 4 -15.53 7.31 0.49
N GLY A 5 -16.40 8.04 -0.04
CA GLY A 5 -17.59 7.47 -0.58
C GLY A 5 -17.23 6.87 -1.92
N LEU A 6 -16.86 5.59 -1.89
CA LEU A 6 -17.62 4.69 -2.72
C LEU A 6 -19.11 4.72 -2.28
N GLY A 7 -19.54 5.70 -1.45
CA GLY A 7 -20.84 5.85 -0.85
C GLY A 7 -21.92 5.78 -1.89
N GLY A 8 -22.40 4.57 -2.16
CA GLY A 8 -23.32 4.25 -3.21
C GLY A 8 -22.73 3.97 -4.58
N TYR A 9 -21.38 4.01 -4.80
CA TYR A 9 -20.78 3.55 -6.05
C TYR A 9 -20.55 2.04 -6.00
N ASP A 10 -21.27 1.33 -6.85
CA ASP A 10 -21.08 -0.09 -7.10
C ASP A 10 -20.21 -0.27 -8.35
N PRO A 11 -18.92 -0.69 -8.21
CA PRO A 11 -18.04 -0.91 -9.35
C PRO A 11 -18.54 -2.03 -10.28
N ASP A 12 -19.33 -2.95 -9.75
CA ASP A 12 -19.84 -4.11 -10.49
C ASP A 12 -21.08 -3.78 -11.34
N SER A 13 -21.71 -2.64 -11.13
CA SER A 13 -22.81 -2.15 -11.96
C SER A 13 -22.36 -1.67 -13.35
N GLN A 14 -21.08 -1.38 -13.52
CA GLN A 14 -20.51 -0.92 -14.78
C GLN A 14 -20.06 -2.12 -15.63
N GLN A 15 -20.30 -2.08 -16.95
CA GLN A 15 -19.95 -3.16 -17.87
C GLN A 15 -18.61 -2.92 -18.61
N GLU A 16 -18.02 -1.75 -18.46
CA GLU A 16 -16.74 -1.42 -19.10
C GLU A 16 -15.61 -2.27 -18.53
N ALA A 17 -14.69 -2.68 -19.42
CA ALA A 17 -13.52 -3.48 -19.08
C ALA A 17 -12.65 -2.84 -17.98
N ALA A 18 -12.58 -1.51 -17.97
CA ALA A 18 -11.93 -0.73 -16.92
C ALA A 18 -12.69 0.58 -16.64
N VAL A 19 -12.79 0.93 -15.37
CA VAL A 19 -13.36 2.22 -14.91
C VAL A 19 -12.45 2.81 -13.85
N ALA A 20 -12.06 4.07 -14.04
CA ALA A 20 -11.26 4.80 -13.08
C ALA A 20 -12.00 6.03 -12.55
N PHE A 21 -11.70 6.44 -11.32
CA PHE A 21 -12.13 7.70 -10.73
C PHE A 21 -11.18 8.15 -9.61
N SER A 22 -11.12 9.45 -9.40
CA SER A 22 -10.29 10.06 -8.34
C SER A 22 -11.15 10.49 -7.16
N ILE A 23 -10.56 10.39 -5.97
CA ILE A 23 -11.15 10.83 -4.72
C ILE A 23 -10.15 11.74 -4.01
N THR A 24 -10.65 12.84 -3.45
CA THR A 24 -9.93 13.66 -2.49
C THR A 24 -10.53 13.46 -1.12
N VAL A 25 -9.71 13.09 -0.15
CA VAL A 25 -10.08 12.98 1.26
C VAL A 25 -9.92 14.36 1.87
N GLU A 26 -10.95 14.85 2.52
CA GLU A 26 -10.93 16.14 3.22
C GLU A 26 -10.15 16.05 4.55
N GLU A 27 -10.44 16.88 5.51
CA GLU A 27 -9.61 17.15 6.70
C GLU A 27 -9.44 16.00 7.71
N SER A 28 -10.18 14.89 7.58
CA SER A 28 -10.13 13.78 8.55
C SER A 28 -9.81 12.44 7.91
N GLU A 29 -9.12 11.58 8.64
CA GLU A 29 -8.96 10.17 8.24
C GLU A 29 -10.31 9.52 7.97
N GLN A 30 -10.38 8.78 6.84
CA GLN A 30 -11.62 8.11 6.45
C GLN A 30 -11.43 6.61 6.36
N LEU A 31 -12.38 5.88 6.92
CA LEU A 31 -12.45 4.42 6.89
C LEU A 31 -13.54 3.97 5.91
N ILE A 32 -13.16 3.16 4.93
CA ILE A 32 -14.09 2.35 4.15
C ILE A 32 -14.18 0.98 4.84
N PRO A 33 -15.35 0.57 5.34
CA PRO A 33 -15.53 -0.72 6.00
C PRO A 33 -15.18 -1.90 5.09
N ALA A 34 -15.04 -3.07 5.69
CA ALA A 34 -14.79 -4.30 4.95
C ALA A 34 -15.89 -4.56 3.91
N HIS A 35 -15.48 -4.73 2.66
CA HIS A 35 -16.33 -5.01 1.51
C HIS A 35 -15.57 -5.84 0.48
N HIS A 36 -16.25 -6.32 -0.54
CA HIS A 36 -15.67 -6.97 -1.70
C HIS A 36 -16.48 -6.63 -2.95
N HIS A 37 -15.92 -6.81 -4.10
CA HIS A 37 -16.55 -6.62 -5.41
C HIS A 37 -15.94 -7.61 -6.44
N ARG A 38 -16.66 -7.84 -7.53
CA ARG A 38 -16.26 -8.79 -8.59
C ARG A 38 -15.03 -8.33 -9.36
N LYS A 39 -14.96 -7.05 -9.68
CA LYS A 39 -13.83 -6.47 -10.42
C LYS A 39 -12.57 -6.47 -9.55
N GLY A 40 -11.41 -6.70 -10.17
CA GLY A 40 -10.14 -6.38 -9.52
C GLY A 40 -9.99 -4.87 -9.35
N GLN A 41 -9.26 -4.45 -8.32
CA GLN A 41 -9.06 -3.04 -7.99
C GLN A 41 -7.58 -2.69 -7.93
N LEU A 42 -7.21 -1.61 -8.60
CA LEU A 42 -5.93 -0.96 -8.41
C LEU A 42 -6.15 0.35 -7.63
N ILE A 43 -5.40 0.53 -6.55
CA ILE A 43 -5.45 1.72 -5.69
C ILE A 43 -4.14 2.48 -5.84
N LEU A 44 -4.20 3.72 -6.35
CA LEU A 44 -3.07 4.62 -6.44
C LEU A 44 -3.20 5.73 -5.40
N ALA A 45 -2.11 6.02 -4.67
CA ALA A 45 -1.99 7.23 -3.89
C ALA A 45 -1.25 8.30 -4.73
N LEU A 46 -1.88 9.44 -4.94
CA LEU A 46 -1.29 10.59 -5.64
C LEU A 46 -0.68 11.56 -4.64
N LYS A 47 -1.35 11.72 -3.50
CA LYS A 47 -0.90 12.50 -2.35
C LYS A 47 -1.38 11.82 -1.07
N GLY A 48 -0.63 11.97 0.03
CA GLY A 48 -0.93 11.27 1.27
C GLY A 48 -0.66 9.77 1.15
N ALA A 49 -1.38 8.98 1.92
CA ALA A 49 -1.29 7.52 1.90
C ALA A 49 -2.65 6.85 2.13
N ILE A 50 -2.77 5.63 1.64
CA ILE A 50 -3.88 4.75 1.96
C ILE A 50 -3.34 3.45 2.53
N THR A 51 -3.96 2.99 3.61
CA THR A 51 -3.73 1.66 4.17
C THR A 51 -4.89 0.77 3.78
N CYS A 52 -4.60 -0.34 3.15
CA CYS A 52 -5.57 -1.37 2.83
C CYS A 52 -5.34 -2.58 3.73
N GLU A 53 -6.39 -3.06 4.38
CA GLU A 53 -6.36 -4.28 5.19
C GLU A 53 -7.07 -5.41 4.44
N VAL A 54 -6.37 -6.51 4.30
CA VAL A 54 -6.84 -7.79 3.78
C VAL A 54 -6.63 -8.81 4.89
N GLU A 55 -7.33 -9.95 4.88
CA GLU A 55 -7.45 -10.91 5.99
C GLU A 55 -6.17 -11.18 6.80
N HIS A 56 -5.01 -11.26 6.13
CA HIS A 56 -3.73 -11.58 6.78
C HIS A 56 -2.61 -10.59 6.49
N ALA A 57 -2.92 -9.40 5.94
CA ALA A 57 -1.91 -8.40 5.61
C ALA A 57 -2.47 -6.99 5.64
N ARG A 58 -1.62 -6.07 6.09
CA ARG A 58 -1.84 -4.63 5.99
C ARG A 58 -0.91 -4.09 4.91
N TRP A 59 -1.47 -3.35 3.98
CA TRP A 59 -0.78 -2.75 2.87
C TRP A 59 -0.80 -1.23 3.01
N MET A 60 0.37 -0.61 3.01
CA MET A 60 0.46 0.82 2.80
C MET A 60 0.80 1.08 1.34
N VAL A 61 0.03 1.94 0.69
CA VAL A 61 0.25 2.35 -0.68
C VAL A 61 0.86 3.76 -0.66
N PRO A 62 2.17 3.87 -0.83
CA PRO A 62 2.81 5.18 -0.95
C PRO A 62 2.66 5.73 -2.36
N PRO A 63 2.85 7.05 -2.57
CA PRO A 63 2.86 7.64 -3.90
C PRO A 63 3.79 6.90 -4.88
N HIS A 64 3.46 6.92 -6.17
CA HIS A 64 4.12 6.19 -7.27
C HIS A 64 4.04 4.66 -7.19
N HIS A 65 3.25 4.14 -6.25
CA HIS A 65 2.91 2.72 -6.18
C HIS A 65 1.40 2.56 -6.23
N ALA A 66 1.00 1.40 -6.65
CA ALA A 66 -0.39 1.00 -6.61
C ALA A 66 -0.52 -0.35 -5.90
N MET A 67 -1.58 -0.52 -5.15
CA MET A 67 -1.96 -1.83 -4.65
C MET A 67 -2.93 -2.48 -5.62
N TRP A 68 -2.63 -3.69 -6.02
CA TRP A 68 -3.53 -4.56 -6.75
C TRP A 68 -4.28 -5.49 -5.79
N LEU A 69 -5.59 -5.52 -5.92
CA LEU A 69 -6.51 -6.41 -5.22
C LEU A 69 -7.25 -7.22 -6.28
N PRO A 70 -7.08 -8.54 -6.35
CA PRO A 70 -7.93 -9.40 -7.18
C PRO A 70 -9.41 -9.26 -6.82
N GLY A 71 -10.29 -9.53 -7.77
CA GLY A 71 -11.73 -9.54 -7.49
C GLY A 71 -12.09 -10.52 -6.38
N GLN A 72 -13.20 -10.27 -5.69
CA GLN A 72 -13.75 -11.07 -4.59
C GLN A 72 -12.90 -11.10 -3.29
N VAL A 73 -11.79 -10.38 -3.22
CA VAL A 73 -10.98 -10.30 -1.99
C VAL A 73 -11.62 -9.32 -1.01
N PRO A 74 -12.06 -9.77 0.18
CA PRO A 74 -12.56 -8.87 1.22
C PRO A 74 -11.46 -7.94 1.71
N HIS A 75 -11.73 -6.64 1.74
CA HIS A 75 -10.77 -5.63 2.16
C HIS A 75 -11.44 -4.41 2.77
N SER A 76 -10.69 -3.69 3.60
CA SER A 76 -11.05 -2.36 4.11
C SER A 76 -9.95 -1.36 3.79
N ASN A 77 -10.32 -0.09 3.67
CA ASN A 77 -9.37 0.96 3.34
C ASN A 77 -9.44 2.09 4.36
N ARG A 78 -8.25 2.60 4.74
CA ARG A 78 -8.11 3.79 5.58
C ARG A 78 -7.17 4.77 4.90
N ALA A 79 -7.67 5.95 4.56
CA ALA A 79 -6.86 6.99 3.96
C ALA A 79 -6.48 8.07 4.98
N THR A 80 -5.29 8.63 4.83
CA THR A 80 -4.86 9.80 5.61
C THR A 80 -5.66 11.03 5.23
N ALA A 81 -5.73 12.02 6.13
CA ALA A 81 -6.28 13.33 5.81
C ALA A 81 -5.58 13.94 4.59
N ASN A 82 -6.33 14.69 3.79
CA ASN A 82 -5.85 15.34 2.56
C ASN A 82 -5.24 14.38 1.51
N ALA A 83 -5.52 13.07 1.60
CA ALA A 83 -5.09 12.13 0.58
C ALA A 83 -5.81 12.36 -0.75
N GLN A 84 -5.07 12.26 -1.84
CA GLN A 84 -5.59 12.20 -3.20
C GLN A 84 -5.36 10.81 -3.74
N LEU A 85 -6.43 10.12 -4.07
CA LEU A 85 -6.42 8.71 -4.47
C LEU A 85 -7.04 8.57 -5.85
N CYS A 86 -6.56 7.60 -6.60
CA CYS A 86 -7.21 7.16 -7.83
C CYS A 86 -7.46 5.66 -7.76
N PHE A 87 -8.69 5.26 -8.02
CA PHE A 87 -9.11 3.87 -8.09
C PHE A 87 -9.32 3.47 -9.55
N LEU A 88 -8.83 2.30 -9.91
CA LEU A 88 -9.11 1.67 -11.21
C LEU A 88 -9.71 0.29 -10.94
N PHE A 89 -10.91 0.07 -11.44
CA PHE A 89 -11.60 -1.22 -11.39
C PHE A 89 -11.50 -1.91 -12.74
N ILE A 90 -11.13 -3.19 -12.74
CA ILE A 90 -10.84 -3.98 -13.94
C ILE A 90 -11.66 -5.26 -13.93
N GLU A 91 -12.36 -5.56 -15.03
CA GLU A 91 -13.05 -6.83 -15.19
C GLU A 91 -12.08 -8.01 -15.15
N PRO A 92 -12.42 -9.12 -14.45
CA PRO A 92 -11.52 -10.27 -14.32
C PRO A 92 -11.07 -10.90 -15.66
N TRP A 93 -11.89 -10.77 -16.69
CA TRP A 93 -11.61 -11.30 -18.04
C TRP A 93 -10.80 -10.34 -18.92
N ALA A 94 -10.63 -9.08 -18.52
CA ALA A 94 -10.16 -8.03 -19.42
C ALA A 94 -8.63 -8.04 -19.60
N VAL A 95 -7.90 -8.40 -18.57
CA VAL A 95 -6.44 -8.51 -18.57
C VAL A 95 -5.96 -9.50 -17.52
N VAL A 96 -4.88 -10.21 -17.81
CA VAL A 96 -4.29 -11.17 -16.87
C VAL A 96 -3.47 -10.39 -15.83
N MET A 97 -3.94 -10.38 -14.60
CA MET A 97 -3.28 -9.75 -13.46
C MET A 97 -2.89 -10.81 -12.42
N PRO A 98 -2.00 -10.49 -11.47
CA PRO A 98 -1.66 -11.41 -10.38
C PRO A 98 -2.90 -11.92 -9.63
N GLU A 99 -2.92 -13.22 -9.31
CA GLU A 99 -4.01 -13.85 -8.55
C GLU A 99 -3.98 -13.53 -7.05
N HIS A 100 -2.95 -12.83 -6.60
CA HIS A 100 -2.75 -12.43 -5.21
C HIS A 100 -2.60 -10.90 -5.09
N CYS A 101 -2.91 -10.37 -3.91
CA CYS A 101 -2.68 -8.97 -3.59
C CYS A 101 -1.19 -8.65 -3.68
N CYS A 102 -0.84 -7.57 -4.36
CA CYS A 102 0.55 -7.12 -4.47
C CYS A 102 0.64 -5.59 -4.63
N THR A 103 1.79 -5.04 -4.31
CA THR A 103 2.12 -3.65 -4.65
C THR A 103 2.84 -3.62 -5.99
N LEU A 104 2.42 -2.73 -6.88
CA LEU A 104 3.06 -2.48 -8.17
C LEU A 104 3.79 -1.14 -8.13
N LYS A 105 5.01 -1.11 -8.67
CA LYS A 105 5.69 0.15 -8.96
C LYS A 105 5.18 0.67 -10.30
N VAL A 106 4.36 1.71 -10.26
CA VAL A 106 3.67 2.21 -11.45
C VAL A 106 4.58 3.13 -12.26
N SER A 107 4.72 2.85 -13.57
CA SER A 107 5.43 3.73 -14.51
C SER A 107 4.63 5.02 -14.74
N ALA A 108 5.34 6.08 -15.19
CA ALA A 108 4.67 7.35 -15.54
C ALA A 108 3.58 7.15 -16.59
N LEU A 109 3.82 6.32 -17.61
CA LEU A 109 2.82 6.03 -18.65
C LEU A 109 1.55 5.42 -18.06
N VAL A 110 1.69 4.36 -17.26
CA VAL A 110 0.54 3.68 -16.63
C VAL A 110 -0.21 4.64 -15.70
N ARG A 111 0.51 5.44 -14.92
CA ARG A 111 -0.09 6.46 -14.05
C ARG A 111 -0.93 7.44 -14.87
N GLU A 112 -0.37 8.05 -15.91
CA GLU A 112 -1.07 9.06 -16.72
C GLU A 112 -2.27 8.47 -17.49
N LEU A 113 -2.19 7.23 -17.94
CA LEU A 113 -3.33 6.52 -18.53
C LEU A 113 -4.47 6.37 -17.52
N ILE A 114 -4.18 5.94 -16.28
CA ILE A 114 -5.19 5.78 -15.23
C ILE A 114 -5.81 7.14 -14.86
N LEU A 115 -5.00 8.18 -14.69
CA LEU A 115 -5.48 9.53 -14.39
C LEU A 115 -6.36 10.08 -15.52
N THR A 116 -5.95 9.88 -16.77
CA THR A 116 -6.75 10.26 -17.94
C THR A 116 -8.09 9.52 -17.98
N LEU A 117 -8.11 8.23 -17.67
CA LEU A 117 -9.35 7.45 -17.59
C LEU A 117 -10.26 7.95 -16.46
N ALA A 118 -9.69 8.40 -15.34
CA ALA A 118 -10.44 8.92 -14.21
C ALA A 118 -11.18 10.23 -14.51
N THR A 119 -10.75 10.98 -15.53
CA THR A 119 -11.46 12.21 -15.99
C THR A 119 -12.62 11.94 -16.95
N ARG A 120 -12.79 10.69 -17.43
CA ARG A 120 -13.80 10.35 -18.43
C ARG A 120 -15.21 10.31 -17.84
N THR A 121 -16.10 11.10 -18.45
CA THR A 121 -17.54 11.00 -18.16
C THR A 121 -18.11 9.67 -18.63
N PRO A 122 -19.26 9.23 -18.10
CA PRO A 122 -19.90 7.98 -18.55
C PRO A 122 -20.06 7.90 -20.08
N ALA A 123 -20.47 8.98 -20.74
CA ALA A 123 -20.61 9.05 -22.19
C ALA A 123 -19.27 8.91 -22.93
N GLN A 124 -18.17 9.35 -22.34
CA GLN A 124 -16.84 9.24 -22.96
C GLN A 124 -16.21 7.86 -22.78
N ARG A 125 -16.60 7.09 -21.75
CA ARG A 125 -16.01 5.78 -21.44
C ARG A 125 -16.21 4.79 -22.60
N CYS A 126 -17.36 4.83 -23.27
CA CYS A 126 -17.69 3.96 -24.38
C CYS A 126 -17.06 4.38 -25.72
N GLN A 127 -16.41 5.53 -25.81
CA GLN A 127 -15.86 6.05 -27.06
C GLN A 127 -14.63 5.24 -27.53
N PRO A 128 -14.43 5.11 -28.86
CA PRO A 128 -13.27 4.39 -29.41
C PRO A 128 -11.91 4.91 -28.91
N ALA A 129 -11.80 6.23 -28.67
CA ALA A 129 -10.58 6.85 -28.13
C ALA A 129 -10.26 6.30 -26.72
N THR A 130 -11.26 6.21 -25.84
CA THR A 130 -11.09 5.67 -24.49
C THR A 130 -10.76 4.18 -24.52
N ARG A 131 -11.38 3.41 -25.40
CA ARG A 131 -11.05 1.99 -25.57
C ARG A 131 -9.61 1.76 -25.99
N ARG A 132 -9.03 2.64 -26.83
CA ARG A 132 -7.59 2.55 -27.19
C ARG A 132 -6.69 2.83 -25.98
N LEU A 133 -7.03 3.82 -25.13
CA LEU A 133 -6.27 4.08 -23.90
C LEU A 133 -6.32 2.89 -22.94
N VAL A 134 -7.50 2.26 -22.80
CA VAL A 134 -7.65 1.03 -22.00
C VAL A 134 -6.83 -0.13 -22.57
N ALA A 135 -6.79 -0.29 -23.89
CA ALA A 135 -5.97 -1.32 -24.53
C ALA A 135 -4.48 -1.13 -24.21
N VAL A 136 -3.95 0.08 -24.40
CA VAL A 136 -2.55 0.41 -24.03
C VAL A 136 -2.29 0.18 -22.54
N LEU A 137 -3.22 0.57 -21.67
CA LEU A 137 -3.11 0.31 -20.24
C LEU A 137 -2.99 -1.19 -19.94
N PHE A 138 -3.79 -2.03 -20.60
CA PHE A 138 -3.79 -3.47 -20.40
C PHE A 138 -2.56 -4.18 -20.98
N ASP A 139 -1.91 -3.58 -21.97
CA ASP A 139 -0.60 -4.06 -22.46
C ASP A 139 0.52 -3.77 -21.45
N GLU A 140 0.48 -2.60 -20.80
CA GLU A 140 1.53 -2.12 -19.93
C GLU A 140 1.40 -2.57 -18.46
N LEU A 141 0.17 -2.72 -17.97
CA LEU A 141 -0.11 -2.95 -16.55
C LEU A 141 0.47 -4.27 -16.00
N PRO A 142 0.37 -5.42 -16.70
CA PRO A 142 0.94 -6.69 -16.23
C PRO A 142 2.47 -6.69 -16.13
N ALA A 143 3.14 -5.81 -16.88
CA ALA A 143 4.60 -5.68 -16.87
C ALA A 143 5.14 -4.83 -15.72
N GLN A 144 4.27 -4.22 -14.90
CA GLN A 144 4.73 -3.38 -13.80
C GLN A 144 5.43 -4.20 -12.70
N PRO A 145 6.63 -3.76 -12.23
CA PRO A 145 7.37 -4.49 -11.21
C PRO A 145 6.59 -4.65 -9.91
N GLN A 146 6.54 -5.87 -9.39
CA GLN A 146 5.95 -6.15 -8.08
C GLN A 146 6.91 -5.81 -6.96
N MET A 147 6.38 -5.19 -5.92
CA MET A 147 7.09 -4.78 -4.70
C MET A 147 6.48 -5.47 -3.48
N HIS A 148 7.31 -5.73 -2.48
CA HIS A 148 6.86 -6.32 -1.21
C HIS A 148 6.69 -5.22 -0.15
N LEU A 149 5.62 -4.42 -0.26
CA LEU A 149 5.27 -3.36 0.70
C LEU A 149 4.09 -3.76 1.61
N GLN A 150 3.89 -5.04 1.77
CA GLN A 150 2.90 -5.60 2.68
C GLN A 150 3.51 -5.83 4.06
N LEU A 151 2.76 -5.51 5.10
CA LEU A 151 3.04 -5.98 6.44
C LEU A 151 2.11 -7.16 6.74
N PRO A 152 2.61 -8.39 6.81
CA PRO A 152 1.78 -9.51 7.25
C PRO A 152 1.26 -9.24 8.67
N VAL A 153 -0.07 -9.28 8.82
CA VAL A 153 -0.76 -9.10 10.11
C VAL A 153 -1.35 -10.43 10.52
N SER A 154 -1.13 -10.80 11.77
CA SER A 154 -1.71 -12.02 12.33
C SER A 154 -2.70 -11.68 13.44
N ALA A 155 -3.79 -12.42 13.54
CA ALA A 155 -4.71 -12.37 14.66
C ALA A 155 -4.11 -12.95 15.96
N HIS A 156 -2.94 -13.59 15.89
CA HIS A 156 -2.27 -14.19 17.05
C HIS A 156 -1.89 -13.11 18.08
N PRO A 157 -2.35 -13.20 19.36
CA PRO A 157 -2.21 -12.13 20.34
C PRO A 157 -0.77 -11.64 20.54
N LYS A 158 0.21 -12.55 20.55
CA LYS A 158 1.63 -12.18 20.74
C LYS A 158 2.17 -11.39 19.54
N ILE A 159 1.78 -11.76 18.32
CA ILE A 159 2.19 -11.03 17.09
C ILE A 159 1.57 -9.66 17.07
N ARG A 160 0.28 -9.56 17.42
CA ARG A 160 -0.41 -8.27 17.53
C ARG A 160 0.26 -7.37 18.57
N GLN A 161 0.57 -7.89 19.76
CA GLN A 161 1.28 -7.12 20.78
C GLN A 161 2.65 -6.62 20.31
N MET A 162 3.40 -7.42 19.54
CA MET A 162 4.66 -6.98 18.93
C MET A 162 4.43 -5.86 17.91
N VAL A 163 3.39 -5.94 17.07
CA VAL A 163 3.02 -4.88 16.11
C VAL A 163 2.67 -3.60 16.85
N ASP A 164 1.75 -3.67 17.81
CA ASP A 164 1.28 -2.51 18.56
C ASP A 164 2.45 -1.81 19.31
N SER A 165 3.38 -2.59 19.85
CA SER A 165 4.58 -2.05 20.50
C SER A 165 5.51 -1.35 19.50
N MET A 166 5.76 -1.94 18.34
CA MET A 166 6.62 -1.35 17.31
C MET A 166 5.97 -0.12 16.65
N GLU A 167 4.64 -0.06 16.55
CA GLU A 167 3.91 1.11 16.04
C GLU A 167 3.91 2.25 17.05
N SER A 168 3.73 1.94 18.35
CA SER A 168 3.71 2.95 19.42
C SER A 168 5.09 3.48 19.76
N ASN A 169 6.14 2.67 19.62
CA ASN A 169 7.53 3.05 19.83
C ASN A 169 8.45 2.50 18.72
N PRO A 170 8.47 3.14 17.55
CA PRO A 170 9.28 2.67 16.41
C PRO A 170 10.79 2.64 16.66
N ALA A 171 11.27 3.44 17.65
CA ALA A 171 12.67 3.46 18.06
C ALA A 171 13.07 2.26 18.92
N ASP A 172 12.10 1.50 19.43
CA ASP A 172 12.38 0.33 20.26
C ASP A 172 13.13 -0.74 19.45
N ARG A 173 14.28 -1.14 20.02
CA ARG A 173 15.19 -2.13 19.41
C ARG A 173 15.06 -3.50 20.06
N GLN A 174 13.94 -3.79 20.71
CA GLN A 174 13.71 -5.08 21.34
C GLN A 174 14.07 -6.23 20.41
N THR A 175 15.00 -7.08 20.85
CA THR A 175 15.47 -8.25 20.09
C THR A 175 14.46 -9.38 20.21
N LEU A 176 14.58 -10.39 19.32
CA LEU A 176 13.75 -11.59 19.42
C LEU A 176 13.92 -12.31 20.77
N THR A 177 15.14 -12.28 21.32
CA THR A 177 15.45 -12.84 22.65
C THR A 177 14.68 -12.13 23.76
N GLN A 178 14.65 -10.79 23.73
CA GLN A 178 13.91 -9.98 24.71
C GLN A 178 12.39 -10.20 24.58
N TRP A 179 11.87 -10.28 23.37
CA TRP A 179 10.47 -10.64 23.13
C TRP A 179 10.14 -12.05 23.63
N ALA A 180 11.06 -13.01 23.44
CA ALA A 180 10.89 -14.37 23.95
C ALA A 180 10.78 -14.38 25.47
N GLN A 181 11.58 -13.55 26.18
CA GLN A 181 11.48 -13.37 27.62
C GLN A 181 10.12 -12.78 28.04
N VAL A 182 9.66 -11.73 27.38
CA VAL A 182 8.35 -11.11 27.63
C VAL A 182 7.22 -12.14 27.50
N PHE A 183 7.31 -13.05 26.55
CA PHE A 183 6.28 -14.07 26.29
C PHE A 183 6.50 -15.39 27.04
N ALA A 184 7.51 -15.46 27.91
CA ALA A 184 7.90 -16.69 28.60
C ALA A 184 8.08 -17.89 27.61
N MET A 185 8.75 -17.62 26.47
CA MET A 185 9.02 -18.59 25.41
C MET A 185 10.53 -18.73 25.17
N SER A 186 10.94 -19.86 24.58
CA SER A 186 12.28 -19.93 24.00
C SER A 186 12.34 -19.09 22.71
N GLU A 187 13.49 -18.49 22.42
CA GLU A 187 13.73 -17.73 21.19
C GLU A 187 13.38 -18.53 19.93
N ARG A 188 13.75 -19.82 19.91
CA ARG A 188 13.43 -20.74 18.81
C ARG A 188 11.92 -20.88 18.58
N ASN A 189 11.15 -21.00 19.67
CA ASN A 189 9.69 -21.14 19.56
C ASN A 189 9.05 -19.85 19.08
N LEU A 190 9.52 -18.69 19.57
CA LEU A 190 9.03 -17.39 19.09
C LEU A 190 9.42 -17.16 17.63
N ALA A 191 10.65 -17.50 17.21
CA ALA A 191 11.06 -17.41 15.82
C ALA A 191 10.15 -18.21 14.89
N ARG A 192 9.82 -19.45 15.29
CA ARG A 192 8.90 -20.33 14.53
C ARG A 192 7.49 -19.74 14.49
N LEU A 193 7.01 -19.17 15.59
CA LEU A 193 5.73 -18.50 15.67
C LEU A 193 5.68 -17.34 14.68
N VAL A 194 6.68 -16.45 14.71
CA VAL A 194 6.73 -15.29 13.79
C VAL A 194 6.71 -15.76 12.33
N VAL A 195 7.54 -16.74 11.97
CA VAL A 195 7.56 -17.27 10.59
C VAL A 195 6.22 -17.91 10.21
N ARG A 196 5.61 -18.68 11.08
CA ARG A 196 4.31 -19.32 10.83
C ARG A 196 3.20 -18.29 10.59
N GLU A 197 3.18 -17.23 11.39
CA GLU A 197 2.13 -16.22 11.39
C GLU A 197 2.32 -15.12 10.33
N THR A 198 3.57 -14.85 9.94
CA THR A 198 3.88 -13.72 9.03
C THR A 198 4.54 -14.14 7.71
N GLY A 199 4.97 -15.39 7.59
CA GLY A 199 5.77 -15.87 6.45
C GLY A 199 7.21 -15.33 6.43
N LEU A 200 7.59 -14.47 7.37
CA LEU A 200 8.88 -13.77 7.39
C LEU A 200 9.68 -14.10 8.66
N SER A 201 11.01 -14.08 8.56
CA SER A 201 11.84 -14.07 9.77
C SER A 201 11.60 -12.75 10.54
N PHE A 202 11.74 -12.75 11.87
CA PHE A 202 11.57 -11.55 12.71
C PHE A 202 12.34 -10.33 12.19
N ARG A 203 13.59 -10.53 11.76
CA ARG A 203 14.41 -9.47 11.20
C ARG A 203 13.81 -8.87 9.92
N ARG A 204 13.33 -9.71 8.99
CA ARG A 204 12.70 -9.25 7.76
C ARG A 204 11.39 -8.54 8.04
N TRP A 205 10.57 -9.11 8.91
CA TRP A 205 9.29 -8.57 9.31
C TRP A 205 9.44 -7.19 9.98
N ARG A 206 10.40 -7.05 10.91
CA ARG A 206 10.74 -5.75 11.53
C ARG A 206 11.24 -4.72 10.53
N HIS A 207 12.12 -5.11 9.59
CA HIS A 207 12.58 -4.23 8.54
C HIS A 207 11.42 -3.74 7.64
N GLN A 208 10.47 -4.62 7.35
CA GLN A 208 9.29 -4.28 6.58
C GLN A 208 8.44 -3.23 7.31
N MET A 209 8.20 -3.42 8.60
CA MET A 209 7.52 -2.46 9.46
C MET A 209 8.25 -1.11 9.46
N GLN A 210 9.55 -1.10 9.69
CA GLN A 210 10.35 0.14 9.69
C GLN A 210 10.29 0.87 8.35
N LEU A 211 10.27 0.13 7.23
CA LEU A 211 10.14 0.71 5.90
C LEU A 211 8.79 1.40 5.69
N ILE A 212 7.71 0.77 6.13
CA ILE A 212 6.35 1.31 6.06
C ILE A 212 6.23 2.57 6.92
N LEU A 213 6.75 2.54 8.15
CA LEU A 213 6.77 3.72 9.03
C LEU A 213 7.64 4.85 8.46
N ALA A 214 8.80 4.51 7.86
CA ALA A 214 9.65 5.49 7.18
C ALA A 214 8.92 6.19 6.03
N LEU A 215 8.20 5.43 5.23
CA LEU A 215 7.41 5.97 4.11
C LEU A 215 6.32 6.91 4.61
N ARG A 216 5.60 6.54 5.68
CA ARG A 216 4.59 7.39 6.30
C ARG A 216 5.20 8.73 6.75
N LEU A 217 6.26 8.69 7.54
CA LEU A 217 6.93 9.90 8.04
C LEU A 217 7.50 10.76 6.90
N LEU A 218 8.01 10.15 5.83
CA LEU A 218 8.47 10.88 4.64
C LEU A 218 7.32 11.61 3.93
N ILE A 219 6.17 10.95 3.78
CA ILE A 219 4.97 11.53 3.16
C ILE A 219 4.42 12.66 4.01
N ASP A 220 4.49 12.53 5.35
CA ASP A 220 4.10 13.56 6.31
C ASP A 220 5.11 14.75 6.35
N GLY A 221 6.16 14.70 5.53
CA GLY A 221 7.13 15.81 5.36
C GLY A 221 8.24 15.86 6.41
N HIS A 222 8.42 14.81 7.21
CA HIS A 222 9.49 14.79 8.20
C HIS A 222 10.88 14.73 7.57
N PRO A 223 11.89 15.47 8.11
CA PRO A 223 13.26 15.42 7.65
C PRO A 223 13.86 14.00 7.80
N VAL A 224 14.70 13.60 6.83
CA VAL A 224 15.35 12.27 6.81
C VAL A 224 16.11 11.96 8.10
N GLN A 225 16.77 12.97 8.67
CA GLN A 225 17.48 12.83 9.96
C GLN A 225 16.51 12.53 11.10
N HIS A 226 15.40 13.25 11.17
CA HIS A 226 14.36 13.00 12.17
C HIS A 226 13.78 11.59 12.05
N ILE A 227 13.50 11.13 10.83
CA ILE A 227 13.00 9.78 10.59
C ILE A 227 13.99 8.71 11.05
N ALA A 228 15.29 8.90 10.75
CA ALA A 228 16.32 7.98 11.22
C ALA A 228 16.33 7.86 12.75
N GLN A 229 16.21 8.97 13.47
CA GLN A 229 16.13 9.00 14.94
C GLN A 229 14.84 8.36 15.44
N ALA A 230 13.70 8.73 14.87
CA ALA A 230 12.37 8.21 15.26
C ALA A 230 12.26 6.68 15.06
N LEU A 231 12.98 6.12 14.09
CA LEU A 231 13.05 4.67 13.86
C LEU A 231 14.22 3.99 14.61
N GLY A 232 14.94 4.74 15.43
CA GLY A 232 16.00 4.21 16.28
C GLY A 232 17.30 3.87 15.55
N TYR A 233 17.60 4.49 14.41
CA TYR A 233 18.89 4.28 13.72
C TYR A 233 20.01 5.11 14.37
N ASP A 234 21.19 4.50 14.53
CA ASP A 234 22.38 5.17 15.11
C ASP A 234 22.93 6.28 14.20
N SER A 235 22.62 6.22 12.90
CA SER A 235 23.01 7.23 11.94
C SER A 235 22.01 7.34 10.79
N THR A 236 21.94 8.52 10.22
CA THR A 236 21.17 8.78 9.00
C THR A 236 21.65 7.90 7.83
N THR A 237 22.93 7.60 7.75
CA THR A 237 23.51 6.75 6.72
C THR A 237 23.01 5.30 6.83
N ALA A 238 22.91 4.76 8.04
CA ALA A 238 22.36 3.40 8.27
C ALA A 238 20.88 3.33 7.84
N PHE A 239 20.10 4.34 8.16
CA PHE A 239 18.70 4.47 7.72
C PHE A 239 18.61 4.54 6.19
N ILE A 240 19.37 5.43 5.54
CA ILE A 240 19.38 5.58 4.06
C ILE A 240 19.72 4.25 3.38
N THR A 241 20.68 3.50 3.93
CA THR A 241 21.07 2.19 3.41
C THR A 241 19.92 1.18 3.49
N MET A 242 19.23 1.12 4.62
CA MET A 242 18.04 0.27 4.80
C MET A 242 16.92 0.65 3.82
N PHE A 243 16.61 1.93 3.73
CA PHE A 243 15.56 2.45 2.86
C PHE A 243 15.85 2.16 1.37
N LYS A 244 17.10 2.43 0.93
CA LYS A 244 17.53 2.12 -0.44
C LYS A 244 17.46 0.63 -0.75
N LYS A 245 17.78 -0.23 0.21
CA LYS A 245 17.65 -1.67 0.04
C LYS A 245 16.20 -2.11 -0.11
N GLY A 246 15.27 -1.46 0.59
CA GLY A 246 13.83 -1.78 0.52
C GLY A 246 13.13 -1.25 -0.74
N LEU A 247 13.49 -0.04 -1.21
CA LEU A 247 12.78 0.67 -2.28
C LEU A 247 13.62 0.92 -3.53
N GLY A 248 14.88 0.48 -3.57
CA GLY A 248 15.78 0.66 -4.71
C GLY A 248 16.36 2.08 -4.85
N GLN A 249 15.88 3.05 -4.06
CA GLN A 249 16.30 4.46 -4.13
C GLN A 249 16.43 5.09 -2.75
N THR A 250 17.17 6.20 -2.66
CA THR A 250 17.35 6.91 -1.39
C THR A 250 16.09 7.72 -1.01
N PRO A 251 15.89 8.05 0.29
CA PRO A 251 14.75 8.87 0.72
C PRO A 251 14.65 10.21 -0.02
N GLY A 252 15.79 10.89 -0.25
CA GLY A 252 15.81 12.16 -0.98
C GLY A 252 15.38 12.02 -2.44
N ARG A 253 15.81 10.97 -3.15
CA ARG A 253 15.32 10.69 -4.51
C ARG A 253 13.85 10.30 -4.53
N TYR A 254 13.41 9.58 -3.52
CA TYR A 254 12.01 9.23 -3.36
C TYR A 254 11.14 10.48 -3.21
N LEU A 255 11.55 11.43 -2.34
CA LEU A 255 10.84 12.70 -2.15
C LEU A 255 10.87 13.59 -3.40
N ALA A 256 12.01 13.69 -4.09
CA ALA A 256 12.10 14.45 -5.34
C ALA A 256 11.10 13.93 -6.38
N ALA A 257 11.02 12.62 -6.54
CA ALA A 257 10.04 12.00 -7.44
C ALA A 257 8.58 12.25 -7.02
N LEU A 258 8.29 12.50 -5.73
CA LEU A 258 6.96 12.89 -5.26
C LEU A 258 6.60 14.35 -5.60
N GLY A 259 7.60 15.24 -5.64
CA GLY A 259 7.41 16.68 -5.90
C GLY A 259 7.36 17.02 -7.39
N GLU A 260 7.79 16.11 -8.27
CA GLU A 260 7.77 16.29 -9.74
C GLU A 260 6.46 15.74 -10.38
N ALA A 261 5.50 15.34 -9.59
CA ALA A 261 4.28 14.66 -10.05
C ALA A 261 3.00 15.50 -9.91
#